data_303fc1f71eeaac75caccf2017be7831e
#
_entry.id   303fc1f71eeaac75caccf2017be7831e
#
_cell.length_a   1.000
_cell.length_b   1.000
_cell.length_c   1.000
_cell.angle_alpha   90.00
_cell.angle_beta   90.00
_cell.angle_gamma   90.00
#
_symmetry.space_group_name_H-M   'P 1'
#
loop_
_entity.id
_entity.type
_entity.pdbx_description
1 polymer ?
#
loop_
_entity_poly.entity_id
_entity_poly.type
_entity_poly.pdbx_seq_one_letter_code
_entity_poly.pdbx_strand_id
1 'polypeptide(L)'
;AEGWTVINSLRGGAAGGGTRMRKGLDMNEVLSLAKTMEVKFSVSGPAIGGAKSGINFDPNDPRKKGVLERWYKAVSPLLKNYYGTGGDLNVDEIHEVIPMTEDCGVWHPQEGVFNGHFKPTEADKINRIGQLRQGVIKVIENPNFSPDVNRKYTVADMITGYGVAEAARHYYDIYGGTIVGKKAIVQGFGNVGSAAAFYLAQMGAKVVGIIDRDGGIINENGYSFEEITTLFLNKDGNKLVADNMIPFAEINEKIWSMGAQVFAPCAASR
;
A
#
# COMPACT_ATOMS: atom_id res chain seq x y z
N ALA A 1 2.92 -24.51 1.52
CA ALA A 1 2.97 -23.19 0.89
C ALA A 1 4.08 -23.20 -0.17
N GLU A 2 3.82 -22.57 -1.27
CA GLU A 2 4.81 -22.24 -2.30
C GLU A 2 5.06 -20.73 -2.25
N GLY A 3 6.27 -20.31 -2.64
CA GLY A 3 6.57 -18.88 -2.70
C GLY A 3 7.72 -18.59 -3.67
N TRP A 4 7.72 -17.36 -4.16
CA TRP A 4 8.69 -16.89 -5.16
C TRP A 4 9.22 -15.53 -4.74
N THR A 5 10.53 -15.34 -4.89
CA THR A 5 11.14 -14.01 -4.94
C THR A 5 11.62 -13.78 -6.37
N VAL A 6 11.05 -12.78 -7.01
CA VAL A 6 11.43 -12.38 -8.37
C VAL A 6 12.15 -11.03 -8.28
N ILE A 7 13.36 -11.01 -8.81
CA ILE A 7 14.18 -9.80 -8.97
C ILE A 7 14.23 -9.50 -10.47
N ASN A 8 13.56 -8.41 -10.89
CA ASN A 8 13.52 -8.02 -12.31
C ASN A 8 14.88 -7.49 -12.77
N SER A 9 15.51 -6.66 -11.94
CA SER A 9 16.90 -6.25 -12.14
C SER A 9 17.55 -5.83 -10.81
N LEU A 10 18.88 -5.74 -10.79
CA LEU A 10 19.67 -5.14 -9.71
C LEU A 10 20.22 -3.77 -10.14
N ARG A 11 19.41 -2.99 -10.84
CA ARG A 11 19.77 -1.63 -11.22
C ARG A 11 20.24 -0.84 -10.01
N GLY A 12 21.36 -0.14 -10.12
CA GLY A 12 21.93 0.61 -9.00
C GLY A 12 22.45 -0.24 -7.84
N GLY A 13 22.57 -1.57 -8.00
CA GLY A 13 23.14 -2.48 -7.02
C GLY A 13 22.14 -3.11 -6.04
N ALA A 14 20.86 -2.79 -6.13
CA ALA A 14 19.82 -3.38 -5.29
C ALA A 14 18.48 -3.48 -6.01
N ALA A 15 17.54 -4.19 -5.42
CA ALA A 15 16.14 -4.25 -5.85
C ALA A 15 15.20 -4.14 -4.65
N GLY A 16 13.99 -3.62 -4.88
CA GLY A 16 12.99 -3.44 -3.83
C GLY A 16 11.61 -3.94 -4.25
N GLY A 17 10.82 -4.39 -3.27
CA GLY A 17 9.43 -4.77 -3.43
C GLY A 17 8.91 -5.60 -2.27
N GLY A 18 7.66 -5.37 -1.88
CA GLY A 18 7.05 -6.00 -0.71
C GLY A 18 6.79 -7.50 -0.85
N THR A 19 6.44 -8.12 0.26
CA THR A 19 6.02 -9.52 0.34
C THR A 19 4.49 -9.59 0.36
N ARG A 20 3.89 -10.28 -0.60
CA ARG A 20 2.44 -10.50 -0.74
C ARG A 20 2.07 -11.94 -0.35
N MET A 21 0.95 -12.11 0.34
CA MET A 21 0.38 -13.44 0.58
C MET A 21 -1.06 -13.49 0.06
N ARG A 22 -1.35 -14.46 -0.80
CA ARG A 22 -2.69 -14.69 -1.35
C ARG A 22 -2.84 -16.14 -1.78
N LYS A 23 -4.00 -16.76 -1.48
CA LYS A 23 -4.36 -18.07 -2.01
C LYS A 23 -4.51 -18.00 -3.53
N GLY A 24 -3.88 -18.90 -4.25
CA GLY A 24 -3.86 -18.95 -5.71
C GLY A 24 -2.91 -17.94 -6.37
N LEU A 25 -2.02 -17.30 -5.60
CA LEU A 25 -0.92 -16.50 -6.16
C LEU A 25 0.06 -17.41 -6.90
N ASP A 26 0.56 -16.95 -8.05
CA ASP A 26 1.53 -17.66 -8.87
C ASP A 26 2.77 -16.82 -9.20
N MET A 27 3.74 -17.46 -9.83
CA MET A 27 4.99 -16.80 -10.22
C MET A 27 4.78 -15.67 -11.25
N ASN A 28 3.80 -15.78 -12.14
CA ASN A 28 3.54 -14.75 -13.16
C ASN A 28 3.01 -13.48 -12.53
N GLU A 29 2.14 -13.59 -11.51
CA GLU A 29 1.70 -12.43 -10.73
C GLU A 29 2.89 -11.75 -10.03
N VAL A 30 3.77 -12.54 -9.38
CA VAL A 30 4.96 -12.00 -8.71
C VAL A 30 5.91 -11.30 -9.68
N LEU A 31 6.13 -11.89 -10.88
CA LEU A 31 6.93 -11.29 -11.96
C LEU A 31 6.33 -9.97 -12.44
N SER A 32 5.02 -9.93 -12.68
CA SER A 32 4.32 -8.71 -13.08
C SER A 32 4.50 -7.60 -12.06
N LEU A 33 4.35 -7.93 -10.77
CA LEU A 33 4.55 -6.98 -9.68
C LEU A 33 6.00 -6.52 -9.55
N ALA A 34 6.99 -7.40 -9.75
CA ALA A 34 8.41 -7.02 -9.74
C ALA A 34 8.73 -6.00 -10.85
N LYS A 35 8.17 -6.17 -12.05
CA LYS A 35 8.28 -5.21 -13.15
C LYS A 35 7.62 -3.87 -12.80
N THR A 36 6.44 -3.90 -12.21
CA THR A 36 5.74 -2.71 -11.73
C THR A 36 6.56 -1.94 -10.70
N MET A 37 7.20 -2.65 -9.76
CA MET A 37 8.09 -2.04 -8.78
C MET A 37 9.29 -1.35 -9.44
N GLU A 38 9.87 -1.91 -10.49
CA GLU A 38 10.96 -1.26 -11.22
C GLU A 38 10.53 0.04 -11.88
N VAL A 39 9.38 0.06 -12.52
CA VAL A 39 8.79 1.29 -13.09
C VAL A 39 8.54 2.31 -11.98
N LYS A 40 7.97 1.90 -10.84
CA LYS A 40 7.74 2.76 -9.68
C LYS A 40 9.04 3.41 -9.19
N PHE A 41 10.12 2.64 -9.00
CA PHE A 41 11.41 3.16 -8.58
C PHE A 41 12.10 4.02 -9.65
N SER A 42 11.77 3.83 -10.92
CA SER A 42 12.26 4.71 -11.99
C SER A 42 11.66 6.11 -11.92
N VAL A 43 10.43 6.22 -11.41
CA VAL A 43 9.70 7.50 -11.31
C VAL A 43 9.94 8.20 -9.97
N SER A 44 9.85 7.45 -8.86
CA SER A 44 9.87 8.02 -7.51
C SER A 44 11.19 7.82 -6.76
N GLY A 45 12.11 7.01 -7.30
CA GLY A 45 13.35 6.62 -6.60
C GLY A 45 13.11 5.65 -5.42
N PRO A 46 14.19 5.19 -4.79
CA PRO A 46 15.59 5.35 -5.23
C PRO A 46 15.87 4.65 -6.56
N ALA A 47 17.03 4.93 -7.20
CA ALA A 47 17.41 4.41 -8.52
C ALA A 47 17.84 2.93 -8.46
N ILE A 48 16.94 2.05 -8.02
CA ILE A 48 17.14 0.61 -7.86
C ILE A 48 16.26 -0.19 -8.81
N GLY A 49 16.53 -1.48 -8.93
CA GLY A 49 15.69 -2.43 -9.66
C GLY A 49 14.41 -2.78 -8.89
N GLY A 50 13.47 -3.39 -9.60
CA GLY A 50 12.23 -3.90 -9.02
C GLY A 50 12.37 -5.35 -8.60
N ALA A 51 11.76 -5.68 -7.48
CA ALA A 51 11.59 -7.04 -7.00
C ALA A 51 10.20 -7.24 -6.40
N LYS A 52 9.82 -8.47 -6.16
CA LYS A 52 8.61 -8.85 -5.41
C LYS A 52 8.78 -10.21 -4.78
N SER A 53 8.30 -10.35 -3.57
CA SER A 53 8.07 -11.65 -2.94
C SER A 53 6.58 -11.98 -2.94
N GLY A 54 6.25 -13.25 -3.17
CA GLY A 54 4.88 -13.72 -3.15
C GLY A 54 4.77 -15.12 -2.56
N ILE A 55 3.76 -15.35 -1.73
CA ILE A 55 3.51 -16.61 -1.06
C ILE A 55 2.09 -17.06 -1.38
N ASN A 56 1.97 -18.23 -2.01
CA ASN A 56 0.69 -18.90 -2.25
C ASN A 56 0.23 -19.60 -0.97
N PHE A 57 -0.52 -18.89 -0.15
CA PHE A 57 -1.07 -19.40 1.09
C PHE A 57 -2.31 -18.61 1.49
N ASP A 58 -3.24 -19.23 2.21
CA ASP A 58 -4.42 -18.55 2.73
C ASP A 58 -4.01 -17.63 3.91
N PRO A 59 -4.18 -16.32 3.82
CA PRO A 59 -3.78 -15.39 4.87
C PRO A 59 -4.60 -15.53 6.16
N ASN A 60 -5.77 -16.19 6.10
CA ASN A 60 -6.62 -16.44 7.27
C ASN A 60 -6.31 -17.79 7.96
N ASP A 61 -5.43 -18.60 7.39
CA ASP A 61 -5.02 -19.87 7.99
C ASP A 61 -4.18 -19.61 9.25
N PRO A 62 -4.48 -20.26 10.41
CA PRO A 62 -3.75 -20.03 11.66
C PRO A 62 -2.25 -20.34 11.57
N ARG A 63 -1.81 -21.07 10.56
CA ARG A 63 -0.39 -21.36 10.30
C ARG A 63 0.35 -20.25 9.56
N LYS A 64 -0.32 -19.14 9.20
CA LYS A 64 0.26 -17.99 8.49
C LYS A 64 1.58 -17.54 9.09
N LYS A 65 1.61 -17.33 10.41
CA LYS A 65 2.81 -16.89 11.13
C LYS A 65 4.01 -17.77 10.86
N GLY A 66 3.88 -19.09 11.04
CA GLY A 66 4.96 -20.03 10.81
C GLY A 66 5.39 -20.15 9.34
N VAL A 67 4.49 -19.84 8.38
CA VAL A 67 4.83 -19.74 6.95
C VAL A 67 5.71 -18.52 6.70
N LEU A 68 5.36 -17.36 7.25
CA LEU A 68 6.13 -16.12 7.13
C LEU A 68 7.50 -16.23 7.80
N GLU A 69 7.60 -16.82 8.99
CA GLU A 69 8.87 -17.04 9.68
C GLU A 69 9.85 -17.87 8.83
N ARG A 70 9.38 -18.99 8.27
CA ARG A 70 10.20 -19.82 7.37
C ARG A 70 10.58 -19.09 6.09
N TRP A 71 9.66 -18.27 5.56
CA TRP A 71 9.90 -17.45 4.38
C TRP A 71 11.03 -16.46 4.61
N TYR A 72 10.94 -15.64 5.67
CA TYR A 72 11.96 -14.63 5.96
C TYR A 72 13.30 -15.24 6.32
N LYS A 73 13.32 -16.40 6.97
CA LYS A 73 14.56 -17.17 7.20
C LYS A 73 15.19 -17.59 5.88
N ALA A 74 14.41 -18.05 4.91
CA ALA A 74 14.93 -18.50 3.61
C ALA A 74 15.48 -17.34 2.76
N VAL A 75 14.81 -16.17 2.77
CA VAL A 75 15.19 -15.01 1.95
C VAL A 75 16.14 -14.04 2.66
N SER A 76 16.46 -14.25 3.93
CA SER A 76 17.33 -13.37 4.72
C SER A 76 18.70 -13.10 4.08
N PRO A 77 19.37 -14.04 3.39
CA PRO A 77 20.63 -13.73 2.70
C PRO A 77 20.48 -12.68 1.59
N LEU A 78 19.33 -12.65 0.90
CA LEU A 78 19.02 -11.65 -0.11
C LEU A 78 18.76 -10.30 0.55
N LEU A 79 18.00 -10.29 1.64
CA LEU A 79 17.64 -9.09 2.42
C LEU A 79 18.84 -8.41 3.06
N LYS A 80 19.90 -9.15 3.35
CA LYS A 80 21.15 -8.59 3.88
C LYS A 80 22.01 -7.92 2.81
N ASN A 81 21.89 -8.33 1.54
CA ASN A 81 22.86 -7.96 0.53
C ASN A 81 22.36 -6.95 -0.52
N TYR A 82 21.18 -7.20 -1.11
CA TYR A 82 20.72 -6.41 -2.26
C TYR A 82 19.20 -6.39 -2.46
N TYR A 83 18.42 -7.05 -1.62
CA TYR A 83 16.97 -7.04 -1.71
C TYR A 83 16.36 -6.32 -0.51
N GLY A 84 15.48 -5.35 -0.77
CA GLY A 84 14.67 -4.71 0.25
C GLY A 84 13.21 -5.15 0.12
N THR A 85 12.60 -5.55 1.24
CA THR A 85 11.19 -5.92 1.30
C THR A 85 10.42 -5.06 2.29
N GLY A 86 9.12 -5.21 2.31
CA GLY A 86 8.17 -4.57 3.23
C GLY A 86 6.85 -5.33 3.20
N GLY A 87 5.83 -4.77 3.82
CA GLY A 87 4.46 -5.28 3.73
C GLY A 87 3.87 -5.09 2.33
N ASP A 88 2.92 -5.93 1.99
CA ASP A 88 2.04 -5.81 0.83
C ASP A 88 0.72 -6.53 1.17
N LEU A 89 -0.09 -6.88 0.19
CA LEU A 89 -1.40 -7.51 0.41
C LEU A 89 -1.32 -8.68 1.41
N ASN A 90 -2.07 -8.57 2.50
CA ASN A 90 -2.19 -9.53 3.59
C ASN A 90 -0.89 -9.86 4.35
N VAL A 91 0.12 -8.99 4.26
CA VAL A 91 1.34 -9.08 5.06
C VAL A 91 1.61 -7.71 5.70
N ASP A 92 1.55 -7.67 7.02
CA ASP A 92 1.71 -6.44 7.79
C ASP A 92 3.18 -6.08 7.98
N GLU A 93 3.54 -4.84 7.63
CA GLU A 93 4.93 -4.41 7.73
C GLU A 93 5.40 -4.29 9.18
N ILE A 94 4.58 -3.73 10.05
CA ILE A 94 4.94 -3.40 11.44
C ILE A 94 4.93 -4.65 12.32
N HIS A 95 3.89 -5.47 12.19
CA HIS A 95 3.66 -6.59 13.11
C HIS A 95 4.22 -7.94 12.60
N GLU A 96 4.53 -8.04 11.30
CA GLU A 96 5.01 -9.29 10.69
C GLU A 96 6.39 -9.12 10.05
N VAL A 97 6.55 -8.20 9.06
CA VAL A 97 7.80 -8.13 8.27
C VAL A 97 8.98 -7.69 9.12
N ILE A 98 8.86 -6.57 9.80
CA ILE A 98 9.97 -6.00 10.59
C ILE A 98 10.43 -6.99 11.68
N PRO A 99 9.58 -7.46 12.61
CA PRO A 99 10.05 -8.34 13.68
C PRO A 99 10.59 -9.67 13.15
N MET A 100 9.94 -10.31 12.16
CA MET A 100 10.39 -11.61 11.65
C MET A 100 11.72 -11.52 10.87
N THR A 101 12.00 -10.41 10.19
CA THR A 101 13.30 -10.22 9.53
C THR A 101 14.40 -9.93 10.56
N GLU A 102 14.11 -9.20 11.61
CA GLU A 102 15.02 -8.96 12.73
C GLU A 102 15.40 -10.25 13.46
N ASP A 103 14.42 -11.14 13.69
CA ASP A 103 14.64 -12.48 14.26
C ASP A 103 15.57 -13.34 13.39
N CYS A 104 15.65 -13.05 12.10
CA CYS A 104 16.59 -13.69 11.16
C CYS A 104 17.95 -12.97 11.10
N GLY A 105 18.20 -11.99 11.96
CA GLY A 105 19.45 -11.23 12.03
C GLY A 105 19.63 -10.24 10.88
N VAL A 106 18.53 -9.77 10.28
CA VAL A 106 18.49 -8.63 9.35
C VAL A 106 18.16 -7.38 10.18
N TRP A 107 18.90 -6.31 10.05
CA TRP A 107 18.71 -5.11 10.87
C TRP A 107 17.40 -4.38 10.56
N HIS A 108 16.95 -4.48 9.31
CA HIS A 108 15.69 -3.93 8.82
C HIS A 108 15.33 -4.59 7.48
N PRO A 109 14.06 -4.76 7.12
CA PRO A 109 13.68 -5.33 5.82
C PRO A 109 14.30 -4.63 4.59
N GLN A 110 14.73 -3.38 4.74
CA GLN A 110 15.38 -2.59 3.69
C GLN A 110 16.92 -2.65 3.74
N GLU A 111 17.52 -3.44 4.61
CA GLU A 111 18.98 -3.49 4.80
C GLU A 111 19.74 -3.77 3.50
N GLY A 112 19.24 -4.68 2.67
CA GLY A 112 19.87 -5.01 1.40
C GLY A 112 19.94 -3.83 0.41
N VAL A 113 18.96 -2.91 0.47
CA VAL A 113 19.01 -1.69 -0.34
C VAL A 113 20.13 -0.76 0.14
N PHE A 114 20.32 -0.63 1.46
CA PHE A 114 21.44 0.13 2.00
C PHE A 114 22.77 -0.46 1.58
N ASN A 115 22.95 -1.76 1.75
CA ASN A 115 24.20 -2.43 1.44
C ASN A 115 24.50 -2.47 -0.06
N GLY A 116 23.51 -2.74 -0.90
CA GLY A 116 23.68 -2.86 -2.35
C GLY A 116 23.76 -1.52 -3.09
N HIS A 117 22.88 -0.58 -2.76
CA HIS A 117 22.73 0.68 -3.50
C HIS A 117 23.47 1.84 -2.85
N PHE A 118 23.15 2.17 -1.60
CA PHE A 118 23.69 3.35 -0.94
C PHE A 118 25.13 3.17 -0.46
N LYS A 119 25.52 1.94 -0.09
CA LYS A 119 26.85 1.59 0.43
C LYS A 119 27.33 2.56 1.52
N PRO A 120 26.51 2.83 2.55
CA PRO A 120 26.83 3.80 3.57
C PRO A 120 27.96 3.32 4.48
N THR A 121 28.54 4.23 5.25
CA THR A 121 29.33 3.85 6.42
C THR A 121 28.44 3.13 7.43
N GLU A 122 29.03 2.36 8.34
CA GLU A 122 28.26 1.64 9.36
C GLU A 122 27.44 2.61 10.25
N ALA A 123 28.03 3.74 10.62
CA ALA A 123 27.34 4.78 11.40
C ALA A 123 26.14 5.37 10.64
N ASP A 124 26.28 5.68 9.36
CA ASP A 124 25.19 6.17 8.53
C ASP A 124 24.08 5.12 8.36
N LYS A 125 24.46 3.84 8.21
CA LYS A 125 23.51 2.74 8.11
C LYS A 125 22.66 2.62 9.38
N ILE A 126 23.30 2.66 10.56
CA ILE A 126 22.61 2.61 11.85
C ILE A 126 21.60 3.76 11.97
N ASN A 127 22.03 4.99 11.68
CA ASN A 127 21.17 6.16 11.76
C ASN A 127 19.98 6.08 10.81
N ARG A 128 20.21 5.71 9.56
CA ARG A 128 19.13 5.61 8.54
C ARG A 128 18.15 4.50 8.84
N ILE A 129 18.61 3.35 9.30
CA ILE A 129 17.73 2.24 9.74
C ILE A 129 16.90 2.68 10.94
N GLY A 130 17.50 3.37 11.91
CA GLY A 130 16.77 3.94 13.04
C GLY A 130 15.67 4.92 12.59
N GLN A 131 15.97 5.79 11.64
CA GLN A 131 14.98 6.72 11.06
C GLN A 131 13.83 5.99 10.35
N LEU A 132 14.11 4.93 9.57
CA LEU A 132 13.07 4.13 8.91
C LEU A 132 12.13 3.46 9.92
N ARG A 133 12.71 2.84 10.96
CA ARG A 133 11.93 2.20 12.03
C ARG A 133 11.01 3.19 12.73
N GLN A 134 11.52 4.35 13.09
CA GLN A 134 10.73 5.39 13.73
C GLN A 134 9.69 6.00 12.80
N GLY A 135 10.04 6.18 11.51
CA GLY A 135 9.17 6.83 10.55
C GLY A 135 7.92 6.02 10.25
N VAL A 136 8.04 4.71 10.06
CA VAL A 136 6.91 3.84 9.68
C VAL A 136 5.85 3.72 10.77
N ILE A 137 6.29 3.68 12.04
CA ILE A 137 5.41 3.56 13.22
C ILE A 137 5.02 4.91 13.83
N LYS A 138 5.48 6.02 13.24
CA LYS A 138 5.18 7.36 13.76
C LYS A 138 3.67 7.59 13.74
N VAL A 139 3.11 7.87 14.92
CA VAL A 139 1.71 8.26 15.07
C VAL A 139 1.48 9.64 14.46
N ILE A 140 0.41 9.81 13.72
CA ILE A 140 -0.01 11.07 13.15
C ILE A 140 -0.83 11.85 14.18
N GLU A 141 -0.24 12.91 14.71
CA GLU A 141 -0.86 13.76 15.73
C GLU A 141 -1.57 14.99 15.13
N ASN A 142 -1.26 15.31 13.88
CA ASN A 142 -1.90 16.44 13.19
C ASN A 142 -3.27 16.02 12.64
N PRO A 143 -4.37 16.68 13.07
CA PRO A 143 -5.73 16.34 12.64
C PRO A 143 -5.98 16.53 11.13
N ASN A 144 -5.13 17.30 10.44
CA ASN A 144 -5.23 17.43 8.99
C ASN A 144 -4.78 16.17 8.23
N PHE A 145 -4.05 15.27 8.90
CA PHE A 145 -3.54 14.05 8.29
C PHE A 145 -4.08 12.77 8.93
N SER A 146 -5.00 12.89 9.87
CA SER A 146 -5.61 11.75 10.56
C SER A 146 -7.13 11.91 10.60
N PRO A 147 -7.90 10.87 10.28
CA PRO A 147 -9.35 10.90 10.41
C PRO A 147 -9.82 10.99 11.88
N ASP A 148 -8.99 10.50 12.81
CA ASP A 148 -9.19 10.63 14.26
C ASP A 148 -7.84 10.45 14.97
N VAL A 149 -7.33 11.51 15.58
CA VAL A 149 -6.04 11.50 16.30
C VAL A 149 -6.06 10.60 17.54
N ASN A 150 -7.22 10.34 18.12
CA ASN A 150 -7.36 9.47 19.29
C ASN A 150 -7.17 8.00 18.93
N ARG A 151 -7.42 7.60 17.69
CA ARG A 151 -7.20 6.24 17.19
C ARG A 151 -5.74 5.95 16.82
N LYS A 152 -4.87 6.96 16.90
CA LYS A 152 -3.41 6.83 16.76
C LYS A 152 -2.97 6.17 15.44
N TYR A 153 -3.59 6.55 14.32
CA TYR A 153 -3.15 6.10 13.01
C TYR A 153 -1.69 6.45 12.77
N THR A 154 -0.95 5.52 12.18
CA THR A 154 0.47 5.70 11.88
C THR A 154 0.69 6.22 10.47
N VAL A 155 1.93 6.63 10.18
CA VAL A 155 2.34 6.98 8.81
C VAL A 155 2.11 5.80 7.86
N ALA A 156 2.39 4.57 8.28
CA ALA A 156 2.18 3.37 7.47
C ALA A 156 0.70 3.19 7.07
N ASP A 157 -0.25 3.54 7.93
CA ASP A 157 -1.68 3.41 7.64
C ASP A 157 -2.16 4.40 6.58
N MET A 158 -1.56 5.58 6.52
CA MET A 158 -2.13 6.71 5.78
C MET A 158 -1.34 7.12 4.53
N ILE A 159 -0.01 6.94 4.54
CA ILE A 159 0.88 7.56 3.54
C ILE A 159 0.62 7.12 2.11
N THR A 160 0.25 5.86 1.88
CA THR A 160 0.02 5.37 0.51
C THR A 160 -1.23 6.01 -0.09
N GLY A 161 -2.32 6.09 0.68
CA GLY A 161 -3.54 6.78 0.24
C GLY A 161 -3.35 8.29 0.10
N TYR A 162 -2.56 8.91 0.98
CA TYR A 162 -2.14 10.31 0.83
C TYR A 162 -1.42 10.53 -0.51
N GLY A 163 -0.45 9.67 -0.85
CA GLY A 163 0.26 9.73 -2.12
C GLY A 163 -0.64 9.59 -3.35
N VAL A 164 -1.69 8.76 -3.28
CA VAL A 164 -2.70 8.65 -4.36
C VAL A 164 -3.45 9.97 -4.55
N ALA A 165 -3.91 10.60 -3.46
CA ALA A 165 -4.62 11.87 -3.54
C ALA A 165 -3.71 13.01 -4.01
N GLU A 166 -2.48 13.08 -3.50
CA GLU A 166 -1.47 14.06 -3.94
C GLU A 166 -1.11 13.91 -5.42
N ALA A 167 -0.97 12.67 -5.92
CA ALA A 167 -0.71 12.45 -7.34
C ALA A 167 -1.84 13.01 -8.22
N ALA A 168 -3.10 12.82 -7.81
CA ALA A 168 -4.25 13.38 -8.50
C ALA A 168 -4.25 14.94 -8.44
N ARG A 169 -3.93 15.53 -7.28
CA ARG A 169 -3.80 16.99 -7.13
C ARG A 169 -2.70 17.55 -8.03
N HIS A 170 -1.51 16.96 -8.00
CA HIS A 170 -0.37 17.38 -8.81
C HIS A 170 -0.63 17.27 -10.31
N TYR A 171 -1.44 16.31 -10.75
CA TYR A 171 -1.87 16.26 -12.15
C TYR A 171 -2.53 17.57 -12.59
N TYR A 172 -3.46 18.10 -11.80
CA TYR A 172 -4.11 19.36 -12.10
C TYR A 172 -3.17 20.56 -11.96
N ASP A 173 -2.24 20.56 -11.02
CA ASP A 173 -1.24 21.62 -10.89
C ASP A 173 -0.32 21.70 -12.13
N ILE A 174 0.02 20.55 -12.71
CA ILE A 174 0.93 20.47 -13.88
C ILE A 174 0.19 20.76 -15.18
N TYR A 175 -1.01 20.20 -15.38
CA TYR A 175 -1.74 20.27 -16.65
C TYR A 175 -2.86 21.32 -16.66
N GLY A 176 -3.03 22.03 -15.56
CA GLY A 176 -4.04 23.07 -15.38
C GLY A 176 -5.38 22.58 -14.87
N GLY A 177 -6.05 23.44 -14.12
CA GLY A 177 -7.32 23.15 -13.47
C GLY A 177 -7.20 22.98 -11.96
N THR A 178 -8.15 22.30 -11.37
CA THR A 178 -8.17 22.00 -9.91
C THR A 178 -8.85 20.67 -9.66
N ILE A 179 -8.43 19.99 -8.60
CA ILE A 179 -9.09 18.79 -8.12
C ILE A 179 -10.43 19.09 -7.44
N VAL A 180 -10.62 20.34 -6.97
CA VAL A 180 -11.85 20.76 -6.31
C VAL A 180 -13.06 20.58 -7.22
N GLY A 181 -14.07 19.88 -6.74
CA GLY A 181 -15.29 19.56 -7.46
C GLY A 181 -15.18 18.44 -8.50
N LYS A 182 -13.98 17.87 -8.74
CA LYS A 182 -13.83 16.73 -9.64
C LYS A 182 -14.43 15.47 -9.02
N LYS A 183 -15.21 14.75 -9.81
CA LYS A 183 -15.78 13.47 -9.41
C LYS A 183 -14.68 12.40 -9.37
N ALA A 184 -14.64 11.67 -8.26
CA ALA A 184 -13.68 10.58 -8.04
C ALA A 184 -14.40 9.26 -7.72
N ILE A 185 -13.86 8.17 -8.28
CA ILE A 185 -14.24 6.79 -7.93
C ILE A 185 -13.03 6.14 -7.25
N VAL A 186 -13.29 5.45 -6.14
CA VAL A 186 -12.27 4.68 -5.42
C VAL A 186 -12.61 3.19 -5.50
N GLN A 187 -11.67 2.40 -5.99
CA GLN A 187 -11.78 0.94 -6.04
C GLN A 187 -10.95 0.31 -4.93
N GLY A 188 -11.60 -0.43 -4.04
CA GLY A 188 -11.03 -0.96 -2.81
C GLY A 188 -11.12 0.02 -1.64
N PHE A 189 -11.44 -0.50 -0.45
CA PHE A 189 -11.58 0.32 0.75
C PHE A 189 -10.73 -0.20 1.93
N GLY A 190 -9.59 -0.82 1.61
CA GLY A 190 -8.52 -1.15 2.56
C GLY A 190 -7.74 0.09 3.01
N ASN A 191 -6.53 -0.09 3.53
CA ASN A 191 -5.70 1.02 4.02
C ASN A 191 -5.46 2.08 2.94
N VAL A 192 -5.15 1.67 1.71
CA VAL A 192 -4.89 2.62 0.62
C VAL A 192 -6.15 3.35 0.19
N GLY A 193 -7.23 2.62 -0.12
CA GLY A 193 -8.45 3.23 -0.69
C GLY A 193 -9.21 4.09 0.30
N SER A 194 -9.31 3.69 1.56
CA SER A 194 -9.96 4.50 2.59
C SER A 194 -9.20 5.80 2.86
N ALA A 195 -7.86 5.75 2.92
CA ALA A 195 -7.04 6.95 3.08
C ALA A 195 -7.08 7.83 1.81
N ALA A 196 -7.05 7.24 0.60
CA ALA A 196 -7.19 7.99 -0.63
C ALA A 196 -8.54 8.73 -0.71
N ALA A 197 -9.65 8.06 -0.36
CA ALA A 197 -10.96 8.68 -0.31
C ALA A 197 -11.00 9.85 0.70
N PHE A 198 -10.43 9.66 1.90
CA PHE A 198 -10.33 10.69 2.93
C PHE A 198 -9.59 11.94 2.42
N TYR A 199 -8.39 11.79 1.86
CA TYR A 199 -7.62 12.94 1.38
C TYR A 199 -8.19 13.56 0.10
N LEU A 200 -8.75 12.78 -0.83
CA LEU A 200 -9.46 13.31 -1.99
C LEU A 200 -10.64 14.19 -1.57
N ALA A 201 -11.47 13.72 -0.63
CA ALA A 201 -12.58 14.49 -0.11
C ALA A 201 -12.10 15.75 0.65
N GLN A 202 -11.04 15.65 1.44
CA GLN A 202 -10.42 16.79 2.13
C GLN A 202 -9.91 17.86 1.17
N MET A 203 -9.37 17.46 0.01
CA MET A 203 -8.92 18.36 -1.06
C MET A 203 -10.08 18.96 -1.87
N GLY A 204 -11.32 18.63 -1.56
CA GLY A 204 -12.52 19.13 -2.23
C GLY A 204 -12.94 18.34 -3.46
N ALA A 205 -12.37 17.18 -3.74
CA ALA A 205 -12.90 16.28 -4.74
C ALA A 205 -14.24 15.69 -4.27
N LYS A 206 -15.11 15.36 -5.21
CA LYS A 206 -16.39 14.70 -4.96
C LYS A 206 -16.23 13.20 -5.12
N VAL A 207 -16.07 12.46 -4.03
CA VAL A 207 -16.07 10.99 -4.09
C VAL A 207 -17.51 10.55 -4.37
N VAL A 208 -17.78 10.16 -5.62
CA VAL A 208 -19.13 9.80 -6.10
C VAL A 208 -19.39 8.30 -6.02
N GLY A 209 -18.36 7.49 -5.87
CA GLY A 209 -18.51 6.05 -5.76
C GLY A 209 -17.32 5.39 -5.11
N ILE A 210 -17.62 4.38 -4.32
CA ILE A 210 -16.63 3.48 -3.70
C ILE A 210 -17.08 2.06 -4.00
N ILE A 211 -16.24 1.28 -4.65
CA ILE A 211 -16.50 -0.14 -4.94
C ILE A 211 -15.45 -1.01 -4.25
N ASP A 212 -15.91 -2.01 -3.53
CA ASP A 212 -15.07 -3.00 -2.85
C ASP A 212 -15.50 -4.41 -3.25
N ARG A 213 -14.83 -5.43 -2.77
CA ARG A 213 -15.03 -6.83 -3.16
C ARG A 213 -16.44 -7.38 -2.92
N ASP A 214 -17.11 -6.90 -1.88
CA ASP A 214 -18.45 -7.39 -1.49
C ASP A 214 -19.58 -6.51 -2.03
N GLY A 215 -19.26 -5.30 -2.52
CA GLY A 215 -20.21 -4.33 -3.03
C GLY A 215 -19.66 -2.92 -2.96
N GLY A 216 -20.55 -1.94 -2.91
CA GLY A 216 -20.11 -0.54 -2.80
C GLY A 216 -21.26 0.43 -2.64
N ILE A 217 -20.94 1.70 -2.74
CA ILE A 217 -21.88 2.80 -2.57
C ILE A 217 -21.71 3.84 -3.67
N ILE A 218 -22.80 4.51 -4.04
CA ILE A 218 -22.83 5.58 -5.05
C ILE A 218 -23.61 6.77 -4.51
N ASN A 219 -23.09 7.96 -4.75
CA ASN A 219 -23.77 9.23 -4.55
C ASN A 219 -23.40 10.17 -5.70
N GLU A 220 -24.32 10.46 -6.60
CA GLU A 220 -24.08 11.32 -7.77
C GLU A 220 -23.62 12.73 -7.43
N ASN A 221 -24.01 13.24 -6.26
CA ASN A 221 -23.63 14.56 -5.76
C ASN A 221 -22.26 14.56 -5.05
N GLY A 222 -21.70 13.36 -4.80
CA GLY A 222 -20.51 13.13 -3.99
C GLY A 222 -20.83 13.06 -2.50
N TYR A 223 -20.05 12.23 -1.79
CA TYR A 223 -20.08 12.18 -0.32
C TYR A 223 -19.36 13.38 0.27
N SER A 224 -19.85 13.92 1.37
CA SER A 224 -19.17 14.96 2.13
C SER A 224 -17.90 14.43 2.79
N PHE A 225 -17.02 15.32 3.23
CA PHE A 225 -15.81 14.94 3.96
C PHE A 225 -16.14 14.19 5.26
N GLU A 226 -17.20 14.60 5.95
CA GLU A 226 -17.69 13.98 7.18
C GLU A 226 -18.22 12.55 6.92
N GLU A 227 -18.97 12.36 5.83
CA GLU A 227 -19.47 11.04 5.43
C GLU A 227 -18.29 10.09 5.08
N ILE A 228 -17.31 10.56 4.32
CA ILE A 228 -16.10 9.77 4.01
C ILE A 228 -15.30 9.45 5.26
N THR A 229 -15.17 10.41 6.18
CA THR A 229 -14.49 10.18 7.47
C THR A 229 -15.21 9.12 8.28
N THR A 230 -16.54 9.16 8.33
CA THR A 230 -17.37 8.17 9.01
C THR A 230 -17.20 6.77 8.39
N LEU A 231 -17.21 6.66 7.06
CA LEU A 231 -16.94 5.39 6.35
C LEU A 231 -15.54 4.86 6.67
N PHE A 232 -14.52 5.74 6.70
CA PHE A 232 -13.16 5.35 7.07
C PHE A 232 -13.10 4.77 8.49
N LEU A 233 -13.74 5.43 9.44
CA LEU A 233 -13.72 5.04 10.86
C LEU A 233 -14.51 3.75 11.15
N ASN A 234 -15.51 3.44 10.33
CA ASN A 234 -16.41 2.30 10.49
C ASN A 234 -16.02 1.08 9.62
N LYS A 235 -14.98 1.17 8.81
CA LYS A 235 -14.53 0.03 8.01
C LYS A 235 -14.16 -1.17 8.89
N ASP A 236 -14.44 -2.38 8.41
CA ASP A 236 -14.04 -3.63 9.05
C ASP A 236 -12.76 -4.17 8.41
N GLY A 237 -11.64 -3.97 9.08
CA GLY A 237 -10.32 -4.30 8.53
C GLY A 237 -10.09 -3.63 7.18
N ASN A 238 -10.05 -4.43 6.10
CA ASN A 238 -9.88 -3.95 4.73
C ASN A 238 -11.19 -3.94 3.93
N LYS A 239 -12.34 -3.83 4.59
CA LYS A 239 -13.67 -3.86 3.97
C LYS A 239 -14.44 -2.57 4.18
N LEU A 240 -15.12 -2.13 3.11
CA LEU A 240 -16.15 -1.10 3.22
C LEU A 240 -17.34 -1.65 4.02
N VAL A 241 -17.83 -0.83 4.96
CA VAL A 241 -19.06 -1.07 5.70
C VAL A 241 -19.94 0.18 5.58
N ALA A 242 -21.15 0.02 5.06
CA ALA A 242 -22.15 1.08 4.95
C ALA A 242 -23.56 0.47 4.94
N ASP A 243 -24.54 1.21 5.47
CA ASP A 243 -25.92 0.74 5.57
C ASP A 243 -26.59 0.57 4.19
N ASN A 244 -26.15 1.34 3.19
CA ASN A 244 -26.71 1.39 1.84
C ASN A 244 -25.83 0.68 0.81
N MET A 245 -25.16 -0.41 1.20
CA MET A 245 -24.33 -1.20 0.31
C MET A 245 -25.13 -1.76 -0.87
N ILE A 246 -24.66 -1.47 -2.08
CA ILE A 246 -25.14 -2.08 -3.32
C ILE A 246 -24.29 -3.33 -3.57
N PRO A 247 -24.89 -4.50 -3.85
CA PRO A 247 -24.14 -5.72 -4.15
C PRO A 247 -23.15 -5.56 -5.31
N PHE A 248 -22.00 -6.25 -5.25
CA PHE A 248 -20.91 -6.09 -6.20
C PHE A 248 -21.35 -6.20 -7.68
N ALA A 249 -22.17 -7.19 -8.03
CA ALA A 249 -22.63 -7.37 -9.41
C ALA A 249 -23.38 -6.14 -9.94
N GLU A 250 -24.23 -5.55 -9.11
CA GLU A 250 -25.04 -4.39 -9.49
C GLU A 250 -24.19 -3.09 -9.55
N ILE A 251 -23.37 -2.83 -8.54
CA ILE A 251 -22.57 -1.62 -8.51
C ILE A 251 -21.50 -1.62 -9.60
N ASN A 252 -20.93 -2.79 -9.90
CA ASN A 252 -19.92 -2.93 -10.94
C ASN A 252 -20.44 -2.61 -12.36
N GLU A 253 -21.74 -2.64 -12.59
CA GLU A 253 -22.33 -2.19 -13.84
C GLU A 253 -22.53 -0.67 -13.89
N LYS A 254 -22.81 -0.06 -12.74
CA LYS A 254 -23.24 1.35 -12.63
C LYS A 254 -22.09 2.33 -12.41
N ILE A 255 -21.13 1.97 -11.56
CA ILE A 255 -20.15 2.93 -11.03
C ILE A 255 -19.26 3.55 -12.09
N TRP A 256 -18.96 2.81 -13.15
CA TRP A 256 -18.06 3.27 -14.23
C TRP A 256 -18.68 4.32 -15.15
N SER A 257 -19.99 4.49 -15.11
CA SER A 257 -20.75 5.49 -15.89
C SER A 257 -21.03 6.78 -15.14
N MET A 258 -20.50 6.96 -13.92
CA MET A 258 -20.72 8.12 -13.06
C MET A 258 -20.08 9.43 -13.57
N GLY A 259 -19.36 9.40 -14.68
CA GLY A 259 -18.69 10.59 -15.27
C GLY A 259 -17.55 11.11 -14.38
N ALA A 260 -16.84 10.22 -13.68
CA ALA A 260 -15.71 10.59 -12.85
C ALA A 260 -14.49 10.99 -13.68
N GLN A 261 -13.78 12.02 -13.24
CA GLN A 261 -12.53 12.47 -13.82
C GLN A 261 -11.31 11.84 -13.14
N VAL A 262 -11.47 11.33 -11.93
CA VAL A 262 -10.42 10.67 -11.13
C VAL A 262 -10.84 9.25 -10.82
N PHE A 263 -9.99 8.31 -11.16
CA PHE A 263 -10.13 6.92 -10.77
C PHE A 263 -8.94 6.50 -9.90
N ALA A 264 -9.21 6.08 -8.67
CA ALA A 264 -8.21 5.61 -7.71
C ALA A 264 -8.28 4.07 -7.57
N PRO A 265 -7.46 3.29 -8.33
CA PRO A 265 -7.43 1.85 -8.24
C PRO A 265 -6.61 1.41 -7.02
N CYS A 266 -7.28 1.22 -5.89
CA CYS A 266 -6.66 0.90 -4.60
C CYS A 266 -6.94 -0.55 -4.14
N ALA A 267 -7.50 -1.38 -5.02
CA ALA A 267 -7.73 -2.80 -4.79
C ALA A 267 -6.55 -3.66 -5.27
N ALA A 268 -6.51 -4.92 -4.85
CA ALA A 268 -5.59 -5.89 -5.41
C ALA A 268 -5.85 -6.07 -6.91
N SER A 269 -4.80 -5.93 -7.74
CA SER A 269 -4.86 -6.36 -9.13
C SER A 269 -4.95 -7.89 -9.21
N ARG A 270 -5.78 -8.38 -10.11
CA ARG A 270 -5.84 -9.81 -10.50
C ARG A 270 -5.07 -10.02 -11.78
#